data_a47b2e236b3d0a2e9b499030027f462c
#
_entry.id   a47b2e236b3d0a2e9b499030027f462c
#
_cell.length_a   1.000
_cell.length_b   1.000
_cell.length_c   1.000
_cell.angle_alpha   90.00
_cell.angle_beta   90.00
_cell.angle_gamma   90.00
#
_symmetry.space_group_name_H-M   'P 1'
#
loop_
_entity.id
_entity.type
_entity.pdbx_description
1 polymer ?
#
loop_
_entity_poly.entity_id
_entity_poly.type
_entity_poly.pdbx_seq_one_letter_code
_entity_poly.pdbx_strand_id
1 'polypeptide(L)'
;MKKHKKADAGSWVHLEFESDSLTTKDLRRFREYEAAVSRTFGVAVVTYVICSSQVKRLKSELTEGSNTYRVKVIRLKNRNSDLLFERLKKKKALGEPLTKEDLTPLLLAPLMSGSMDIEERITESITMIQEAGAALSELEMEKMQAVLYVLADKFLSGGWNKQSKGENSDDQIGTNDI
;
A
#
# COMPACT_ATOMS: atom_id res chain seq x y z
N MET A 1 -24.65 -15.78 39.43
CA MET A 1 -24.03 -14.74 38.57
C MET A 1 -23.21 -15.43 37.49
N LYS A 2 -23.76 -15.59 36.26
CA LYS A 2 -23.07 -16.30 35.17
C LYS A 2 -22.06 -15.33 34.54
N LYS A 3 -20.75 -15.60 34.66
CA LYS A 3 -19.69 -14.90 33.91
C LYS A 3 -19.82 -15.31 32.44
N HIS A 4 -20.37 -14.43 31.62
CA HIS A 4 -20.18 -14.55 30.18
C HIS A 4 -18.69 -14.34 29.87
N LYS A 5 -17.99 -15.39 29.41
CA LYS A 5 -16.72 -15.23 28.73
C LYS A 5 -17.00 -14.39 27.50
N LYS A 6 -16.50 -13.14 27.49
CA LYS A 6 -16.34 -12.39 26.25
C LYS A 6 -15.44 -13.24 25.34
N ALA A 7 -15.99 -13.72 24.24
CA ALA A 7 -15.15 -14.18 23.15
C ALA A 7 -14.20 -13.02 22.81
N ASP A 8 -12.90 -13.29 22.66
CA ASP A 8 -11.96 -12.36 22.12
C ASP A 8 -12.44 -12.00 20.71
N ALA A 9 -13.14 -10.89 20.60
CA ALA A 9 -13.52 -10.33 19.32
C ALA A 9 -12.21 -9.87 18.68
N GLY A 10 -11.72 -10.64 17.70
CA GLY A 10 -10.51 -10.32 16.96
C GLY A 10 -10.59 -8.88 16.46
N SER A 11 -9.48 -8.17 16.44
CA SER A 11 -9.39 -6.84 15.84
C SER A 11 -9.48 -6.95 14.32
N TRP A 12 -10.19 -6.02 13.69
CA TRP A 12 -10.19 -5.86 12.24
C TRP A 12 -8.98 -5.05 11.81
N VAL A 13 -8.50 -5.35 10.62
CA VAL A 13 -7.37 -4.64 10.02
C VAL A 13 -7.91 -3.73 8.92
N HIS A 14 -7.61 -2.45 9.04
CA HIS A 14 -7.81 -1.47 7.99
C HIS A 14 -6.47 -1.26 7.27
N LEU A 15 -6.45 -1.48 5.95
CA LEU A 15 -5.25 -1.31 5.12
C LEU A 15 -5.37 -0.07 4.25
N GLU A 16 -4.38 0.80 4.35
CA GLU A 16 -4.23 1.97 3.47
C GLU A 16 -2.91 1.89 2.70
N PHE A 17 -2.94 2.33 1.44
CA PHE A 17 -1.78 2.40 0.56
C PHE A 17 -1.48 3.86 0.23
N GLU A 18 -0.27 4.30 0.58
CA GLU A 18 0.15 5.68 0.36
C GLU A 18 1.42 5.75 -0.51
N SER A 19 1.37 6.61 -1.53
CA SER A 19 2.50 6.93 -2.40
C SER A 19 3.09 8.31 -2.11
N ASP A 20 2.32 9.15 -1.43
CA ASP A 20 2.70 10.50 -1.04
C ASP A 20 3.05 10.59 0.45
N SER A 21 3.40 11.80 0.90
CA SER A 21 3.64 12.06 2.31
C SER A 21 2.40 11.81 3.16
N LEU A 22 2.57 11.05 4.23
CA LEU A 22 1.52 10.79 5.20
C LEU A 22 1.37 12.00 6.14
N THR A 23 0.20 12.63 6.12
CA THR A 23 -0.06 13.91 6.76
C THR A 23 -1.02 13.80 7.95
N THR A 24 -1.22 14.91 8.66
CA THR A 24 -2.25 15.02 9.71
C THR A 24 -3.66 14.81 9.14
N LYS A 25 -3.92 15.26 7.91
CA LYS A 25 -5.22 15.08 7.24
C LYS A 25 -5.53 13.60 7.01
N ASP A 26 -4.52 12.82 6.61
CA ASP A 26 -4.70 11.38 6.38
C ASP A 26 -4.96 10.66 7.70
N LEU A 27 -4.22 11.00 8.77
CA LEU A 27 -4.44 10.41 10.09
C LEU A 27 -5.84 10.71 10.64
N ARG A 28 -6.39 11.92 10.40
CA ARG A 28 -7.78 12.24 10.77
C ARG A 28 -8.76 11.36 10.00
N ARG A 29 -8.59 11.23 8.69
CA ARG A 29 -9.40 10.36 7.83
C ARG A 29 -9.39 8.92 8.31
N PHE A 30 -8.22 8.37 8.60
CA PHE A 30 -8.09 6.98 9.07
C PHE A 30 -8.76 6.77 10.43
N ARG A 31 -8.58 7.72 11.35
CA ARG A 31 -9.26 7.69 12.66
C ARG A 31 -10.79 7.70 12.52
N GLU A 32 -11.31 8.48 11.60
CA GLU A 32 -12.74 8.52 11.29
C GLU A 32 -13.25 7.17 10.75
N TYR A 33 -12.50 6.53 9.85
CA TYR A 33 -12.83 5.20 9.35
C TYR A 33 -12.80 4.14 10.46
N GLU A 34 -11.76 4.11 11.29
CA GLU A 34 -11.72 3.20 12.43
C GLU A 34 -12.91 3.40 13.38
N ALA A 35 -13.22 4.65 13.70
CA ALA A 35 -14.34 4.98 14.59
C ALA A 35 -15.68 4.56 13.98
N ALA A 36 -15.89 4.78 12.69
CA ALA A 36 -17.11 4.38 12.00
C ALA A 36 -17.30 2.86 12.00
N VAL A 37 -16.26 2.11 11.64
CA VAL A 37 -16.28 0.63 11.63
C VAL A 37 -16.47 0.09 13.05
N SER A 38 -15.70 0.60 14.01
CA SER A 38 -15.79 0.16 15.41
C SER A 38 -17.18 0.39 16.00
N ARG A 39 -17.79 1.56 15.70
CA ARG A 39 -19.14 1.88 16.13
C ARG A 39 -20.20 0.97 15.50
N THR A 40 -20.05 0.65 14.21
CA THR A 40 -21.03 -0.14 13.47
C THR A 40 -20.99 -1.61 13.85
N PHE A 41 -19.80 -2.17 14.03
CA PHE A 41 -19.62 -3.61 14.21
C PHE A 41 -19.19 -4.02 15.64
N GLY A 42 -18.95 -3.06 16.53
CA GLY A 42 -18.54 -3.34 17.91
C GLY A 42 -17.17 -4.01 18.04
N VAL A 43 -16.28 -3.80 17.05
CA VAL A 43 -14.95 -4.43 16.98
C VAL A 43 -13.84 -3.39 17.12
N ALA A 44 -12.69 -3.80 17.64
CA ALA A 44 -11.49 -2.98 17.57
C ALA A 44 -10.95 -2.98 16.13
N VAL A 45 -10.46 -1.83 15.66
CA VAL A 45 -9.85 -1.69 14.34
C VAL A 45 -8.43 -1.19 14.50
N VAL A 46 -7.52 -1.69 13.68
CA VAL A 46 -6.11 -1.25 13.64
C VAL A 46 -5.76 -0.91 12.21
N THR A 47 -5.33 0.33 11.98
CA THR A 47 -4.89 0.79 10.66
C THR A 47 -3.42 0.48 10.42
N TYR A 48 -3.15 -0.21 9.32
CA TYR A 48 -1.82 -0.38 8.74
C TYR A 48 -1.71 0.46 7.47
N VAL A 49 -0.69 1.29 7.41
CA VAL A 49 -0.40 2.12 6.23
C VAL A 49 0.81 1.55 5.52
N ILE A 50 0.60 1.04 4.32
CA ILE A 50 1.65 0.53 3.44
C ILE A 50 2.14 1.70 2.58
N CYS A 51 3.34 2.17 2.91
CA CYS A 51 3.97 3.29 2.22
C CYS A 51 4.90 2.81 1.12
N SER A 52 4.69 3.31 -0.10
CA SER A 52 5.60 3.06 -1.22
C SER A 52 7.00 3.61 -0.94
N SER A 53 7.97 3.22 -1.75
CA SER A 53 9.35 3.71 -1.67
C SER A 53 9.48 5.21 -1.87
N GLN A 54 8.50 5.85 -2.52
CA GLN A 54 8.49 7.28 -2.82
C GLN A 54 8.08 8.16 -1.63
N VAL A 55 7.45 7.59 -0.59
CA VAL A 55 7.03 8.34 0.59
C VAL A 55 8.23 8.90 1.35
N LYS A 56 8.41 10.22 1.29
CA LYS A 56 9.53 10.95 1.93
C LYS A 56 9.23 11.34 3.37
N ARG A 57 8.03 11.88 3.62
CA ARG A 57 7.60 12.36 4.93
C ARG A 57 6.51 11.45 5.49
N LEU A 58 6.63 11.12 6.76
CA LEU A 58 5.74 10.15 7.37
C LEU A 58 5.37 10.61 8.77
N LYS A 59 4.08 10.84 8.98
CA LYS A 59 3.49 11.11 10.27
C LYS A 59 2.63 9.91 10.68
N SER A 60 3.02 9.21 11.74
CA SER A 60 2.32 7.99 12.20
C SER A 60 1.46 8.20 13.45
N GLU A 61 1.47 9.42 13.99
CA GLU A 61 0.78 9.76 15.23
C GLU A 61 0.11 11.14 15.14
N LEU A 62 -1.08 11.23 15.73
CA LEU A 62 -1.86 12.46 15.84
C LEU A 62 -2.38 12.58 17.27
N THR A 63 -1.95 13.63 17.98
CA THR A 63 -2.49 13.98 19.28
C THR A 63 -3.39 15.20 19.15
N GLU A 64 -4.65 15.05 19.55
CA GLU A 64 -5.65 16.11 19.58
C GLU A 64 -6.45 16.01 20.90
N GLY A 65 -6.43 17.11 21.66
CA GLY A 65 -6.98 17.12 23.01
C GLY A 65 -6.27 16.10 23.90
N SER A 66 -7.03 15.25 24.56
CA SER A 66 -6.51 14.18 25.44
C SER A 66 -6.26 12.86 24.72
N ASN A 67 -6.54 12.77 23.41
CA ASN A 67 -6.47 11.53 22.66
C ASN A 67 -5.28 11.50 21.71
N THR A 68 -4.60 10.34 21.67
CA THR A 68 -3.53 10.08 20.72
C THR A 68 -3.94 8.92 19.81
N TYR A 69 -4.01 9.18 18.52
CA TYR A 69 -4.25 8.19 17.48
C TYR A 69 -2.94 7.77 16.83
N ARG A 70 -2.74 6.47 16.63
CA ARG A 70 -1.54 5.91 16.01
C ARG A 70 -1.88 4.88 14.95
N VAL A 71 -1.13 4.92 13.84
CA VAL A 71 -1.19 3.90 12.79
C VAL A 71 0.09 3.06 12.77
N LYS A 72 -0.02 1.83 12.30
CA LYS A 72 1.13 0.97 12.05
C LYS A 72 1.63 1.18 10.64
N VAL A 73 2.89 1.57 10.47
CA VAL A 73 3.46 1.89 9.16
C VAL A 73 4.39 0.80 8.68
N ILE A 74 4.16 0.36 7.44
CA ILE A 74 5.01 -0.58 6.71
C ILE A 74 5.69 0.19 5.56
N ARG A 75 7.01 0.40 5.66
CA ARG A 75 7.78 1.13 4.65
C ARG A 75 8.40 0.18 3.65
N LEU A 76 7.94 0.24 2.40
CA LEU A 76 8.47 -0.59 1.32
C LEU A 76 9.78 -0.04 0.72
N LYS A 77 10.20 1.16 1.11
CA LYS A 77 11.52 1.71 0.75
C LYS A 77 12.69 0.78 1.16
N ASN A 78 12.52 0.04 2.24
CA ASN A 78 13.54 -0.88 2.75
C ASN A 78 13.50 -2.27 2.08
N ARG A 79 12.59 -2.48 1.13
CA ARG A 79 12.46 -3.68 0.32
C ARG A 79 12.88 -3.35 -1.10
N ASN A 80 13.69 -4.21 -1.72
CA ASN A 80 14.20 -4.01 -3.07
C ASN A 80 13.56 -5.04 -4.01
N SER A 81 12.84 -4.56 -5.03
CA SER A 81 12.16 -5.39 -6.01
C SER A 81 13.13 -6.12 -6.93
N ASP A 82 14.27 -5.49 -7.28
CA ASP A 82 15.25 -6.11 -8.18
C ASP A 82 15.82 -7.37 -7.54
N LEU A 83 16.16 -7.31 -6.24
CA LEU A 83 16.62 -8.47 -5.49
C LEU A 83 15.53 -9.55 -5.33
N LEU A 84 14.27 -9.15 -5.23
CA LEU A 84 13.16 -10.09 -5.22
C LEU A 84 13.08 -10.84 -6.55
N PHE A 85 13.05 -10.11 -7.66
CA PHE A 85 12.98 -10.71 -9.00
C PHE A 85 14.20 -11.59 -9.30
N GLU A 86 15.41 -11.12 -8.99
CA GLU A 86 16.64 -11.90 -9.16
C GLU A 86 16.58 -13.24 -8.40
N ARG A 87 16.15 -13.20 -7.14
CA ARG A 87 15.98 -14.41 -6.32
C ARG A 87 15.01 -15.40 -6.96
N LEU A 88 13.86 -14.94 -7.44
CA LEU A 88 12.84 -15.79 -8.03
C LEU A 88 13.29 -16.35 -9.38
N LYS A 89 13.95 -15.54 -10.21
CA LYS A 89 14.55 -15.99 -11.49
C LYS A 89 15.62 -17.06 -11.25
N LYS A 90 16.47 -16.87 -10.26
CA LYS A 90 17.50 -17.86 -9.89
C LYS A 90 16.88 -19.16 -9.44
N LYS A 91 15.86 -19.13 -8.58
CA LYS A 91 15.13 -20.31 -8.11
C LYS A 91 14.53 -21.08 -9.30
N LYS A 92 13.90 -20.39 -10.24
CA LYS A 92 13.34 -20.97 -11.46
C LYS A 92 14.42 -21.57 -12.35
N ALA A 93 15.57 -20.89 -12.54
CA ALA A 93 16.68 -21.39 -13.36
C ALA A 93 17.32 -22.67 -12.78
N LEU A 94 17.23 -22.89 -11.47
CA LEU A 94 17.65 -24.10 -10.80
C LEU A 94 16.62 -25.24 -10.88
N GLY A 95 15.48 -25.01 -11.52
CA GLY A 95 14.39 -25.99 -11.59
C GLY A 95 13.62 -26.14 -10.27
N GLU A 96 13.83 -25.23 -9.31
CA GLU A 96 13.12 -25.26 -8.04
C GLU A 96 11.72 -24.69 -8.21
N PRO A 97 10.68 -25.33 -7.66
CA PRO A 97 9.30 -24.82 -7.78
C PRO A 97 9.16 -23.54 -6.96
N LEU A 98 8.46 -22.55 -7.53
CA LEU A 98 8.02 -21.37 -6.79
C LEU A 98 6.90 -21.77 -5.84
N THR A 99 6.90 -21.22 -4.65
CA THR A 99 5.85 -21.44 -3.66
C THR A 99 4.94 -20.21 -3.57
N LYS A 100 3.81 -20.35 -2.92
CA LYS A 100 2.89 -19.23 -2.66
C LYS A 100 3.56 -18.11 -1.83
N GLU A 101 4.42 -18.47 -0.90
CA GLU A 101 5.22 -17.55 -0.07
C GLU A 101 6.23 -16.77 -0.93
N ASP A 102 6.77 -17.39 -1.99
CA ASP A 102 7.65 -16.72 -2.94
C ASP A 102 6.89 -15.67 -3.78
N LEU A 103 5.67 -15.98 -4.17
CA LEU A 103 4.85 -15.16 -5.07
C LEU A 103 4.13 -14.01 -4.35
N THR A 104 3.74 -14.19 -3.09
CA THR A 104 3.01 -13.16 -2.33
C THR A 104 3.72 -11.79 -2.31
N PRO A 105 5.05 -11.68 -2.14
CA PRO A 105 5.75 -10.40 -2.20
C PRO A 105 5.64 -9.68 -3.54
N LEU A 106 5.36 -10.38 -4.65
CA LEU A 106 5.20 -9.78 -5.97
C LEU A 106 4.04 -8.78 -6.01
N LEU A 107 3.01 -9.00 -5.18
CA LEU A 107 1.89 -8.05 -5.05
C LEU A 107 2.33 -6.66 -4.57
N LEU A 108 3.42 -6.58 -3.82
CA LEU A 108 3.95 -5.33 -3.28
C LEU A 108 5.19 -4.84 -4.03
N ALA A 109 5.72 -5.60 -4.99
CA ALA A 109 6.90 -5.24 -5.76
C ALA A 109 6.79 -3.85 -6.45
N PRO A 110 5.63 -3.45 -6.99
CA PRO A 110 5.45 -2.12 -7.58
C PRO A 110 5.72 -0.97 -6.60
N LEU A 111 5.54 -1.21 -5.31
CA LEU A 111 5.67 -0.21 -4.25
C LEU A 111 7.05 -0.22 -3.58
N MET A 112 7.89 -1.22 -3.88
CA MET A 112 9.24 -1.36 -3.33
C MET A 112 10.23 -0.38 -3.97
N SER A 113 11.44 -0.29 -3.44
CA SER A 113 12.58 0.35 -4.13
C SER A 113 13.14 -0.57 -5.22
N GLY A 114 13.94 -0.02 -6.11
CA GLY A 114 14.61 -0.75 -7.17
C GLY A 114 15.00 0.17 -8.32
N SER A 115 15.72 -0.37 -9.31
CA SER A 115 16.14 0.34 -10.52
C SER A 115 15.04 0.37 -11.59
N MET A 116 14.19 -0.66 -11.63
CA MET A 116 13.05 -0.74 -12.53
C MET A 116 11.99 0.28 -12.16
N ASP A 117 11.29 0.83 -13.12
CA ASP A 117 10.15 1.71 -12.87
C ASP A 117 8.92 0.91 -12.38
N ILE A 118 7.85 1.62 -12.03
CA ILE A 118 6.64 0.98 -11.47
C ILE A 118 5.95 0.10 -12.51
N GLU A 119 5.89 0.53 -13.76
CA GLU A 119 5.23 -0.20 -14.86
C GLU A 119 5.99 -1.48 -15.17
N GLU A 120 7.32 -1.41 -15.26
CA GLU A 120 8.17 -2.58 -15.43
C GLU A 120 8.00 -3.58 -14.29
N ARG A 121 7.95 -3.13 -13.04
CA ARG A 121 7.73 -4.01 -11.87
C ARG A 121 6.37 -4.66 -11.87
N ILE A 122 5.32 -3.97 -12.31
CA ILE A 122 3.98 -4.55 -12.46
C ILE A 122 3.99 -5.65 -13.52
N THR A 123 4.55 -5.35 -14.69
CA THR A 123 4.65 -6.30 -15.81
C THR A 123 5.43 -7.55 -15.42
N GLU A 124 6.59 -7.38 -14.79
CA GLU A 124 7.42 -8.49 -14.32
C GLU A 124 6.70 -9.33 -13.26
N SER A 125 5.98 -8.67 -12.33
CA SER A 125 5.20 -9.39 -11.31
C SER A 125 4.08 -10.22 -11.91
N ILE A 126 3.35 -9.68 -12.90
CA ILE A 126 2.28 -10.40 -13.60
C ILE A 126 2.87 -11.61 -14.34
N THR A 127 3.96 -11.43 -15.07
CA THR A 127 4.65 -12.49 -15.81
C THR A 127 5.06 -13.64 -14.88
N MET A 128 5.69 -13.31 -13.75
CA MET A 128 6.12 -14.32 -12.77
C MET A 128 4.94 -15.08 -12.15
N ILE A 129 3.81 -14.40 -11.89
CA ILE A 129 2.60 -15.04 -11.36
C ILE A 129 2.00 -15.98 -12.41
N GLN A 130 1.95 -15.57 -13.68
CA GLN A 130 1.45 -16.42 -14.78
C GLN A 130 2.32 -17.66 -14.99
N GLU A 131 3.63 -17.52 -14.85
CA GLU A 131 4.61 -18.59 -14.98
C GLU A 131 4.74 -19.49 -13.75
N ALA A 132 4.05 -19.17 -12.66
CA ALA A 132 4.13 -19.92 -11.40
C ALA A 132 3.54 -21.35 -11.49
N GLY A 133 2.76 -21.65 -12.55
CA GLY A 133 2.24 -22.98 -12.83
C GLY A 133 1.41 -23.54 -11.66
N ALA A 134 1.77 -24.76 -11.22
CA ALA A 134 1.02 -25.48 -10.18
C ALA A 134 1.13 -24.88 -8.76
N ALA A 135 1.91 -23.81 -8.55
CA ALA A 135 2.05 -23.18 -7.24
C ALA A 135 0.80 -22.40 -6.80
N LEU A 136 -0.06 -22.03 -7.76
CA LEU A 136 -1.29 -21.29 -7.55
C LEU A 136 -2.45 -22.00 -8.26
N SER A 137 -3.62 -21.99 -7.63
CA SER A 137 -4.87 -22.27 -8.34
C SER A 137 -5.20 -21.12 -9.29
N GLU A 138 -6.02 -21.38 -10.31
CA GLU A 138 -6.50 -20.36 -11.25
C GLU A 138 -7.12 -19.17 -10.53
N LEU A 139 -7.99 -19.42 -9.56
CA LEU A 139 -8.63 -18.39 -8.76
C LEU A 139 -7.63 -17.55 -7.93
N GLU A 140 -6.55 -18.16 -7.43
CA GLU A 140 -5.51 -17.43 -6.70
C GLU A 140 -4.70 -16.54 -7.66
N MET A 141 -4.38 -17.06 -8.84
CA MET A 141 -3.70 -16.30 -9.90
C MET A 141 -4.52 -15.08 -10.32
N GLU A 142 -5.81 -15.27 -10.61
CA GLU A 142 -6.73 -14.18 -10.95
C GLU A 142 -6.80 -13.12 -9.85
N LYS A 143 -6.92 -13.53 -8.59
CA LYS A 143 -6.94 -12.60 -7.44
C LYS A 143 -5.64 -11.81 -7.32
N MET A 144 -4.49 -12.45 -7.49
CA MET A 144 -3.20 -11.78 -7.42
C MET A 144 -3.04 -10.78 -8.57
N GLN A 145 -3.43 -11.13 -9.78
CA GLN A 145 -3.42 -10.22 -10.93
C GLN A 145 -4.37 -9.04 -10.72
N ALA A 146 -5.59 -9.28 -10.20
CA ALA A 146 -6.53 -8.22 -9.90
C ALA A 146 -5.96 -7.18 -8.91
N VAL A 147 -5.23 -7.62 -7.89
CA VAL A 147 -4.54 -6.70 -6.97
C VAL A 147 -3.50 -5.86 -7.70
N LEU A 148 -2.69 -6.46 -8.59
CA LEU A 148 -1.69 -5.72 -9.37
C LEU A 148 -2.34 -4.72 -10.32
N TYR A 149 -3.48 -5.05 -10.95
CA TYR A 149 -4.23 -4.12 -11.79
C TYR A 149 -4.77 -2.92 -10.99
N VAL A 150 -5.30 -3.16 -9.78
CA VAL A 150 -5.76 -2.07 -8.89
C VAL A 150 -4.61 -1.16 -8.49
N LEU A 151 -3.43 -1.72 -8.20
CA LEU A 151 -2.23 -0.94 -7.90
C LEU A 151 -1.75 -0.16 -9.13
N ALA A 152 -1.78 -0.78 -10.32
CA ALA A 152 -1.44 -0.11 -11.57
C ALA A 152 -2.36 1.09 -11.82
N ASP A 153 -3.67 0.92 -11.71
CA ASP A 153 -4.63 2.00 -11.87
C ASP A 153 -4.37 3.15 -10.88
N LYS A 154 -4.17 2.82 -9.60
CA LYS A 154 -3.91 3.82 -8.56
C LYS A 154 -2.61 4.60 -8.78
N PHE A 155 -1.53 3.93 -9.17
CA PHE A 155 -0.18 4.52 -9.16
C PHE A 155 0.26 5.02 -10.54
N LEU A 156 -0.24 4.45 -11.63
CA LEU A 156 0.05 4.92 -12.99
C LEU A 156 -0.92 6.03 -13.41
N SER A 157 -2.22 5.87 -13.18
CA SER A 157 -3.23 6.89 -13.54
C SER A 157 -3.15 8.14 -12.66
N GLY A 158 -2.73 8.01 -11.39
CA GLY A 158 -2.57 9.15 -10.47
C GLY A 158 -1.39 10.08 -10.80
N GLY A 159 -0.41 9.62 -11.58
CA GLY A 159 0.73 10.42 -12.04
C GLY A 159 0.33 11.47 -13.09
N TRP A 160 -0.60 11.17 -13.96
CA TRP A 160 -1.11 12.08 -15.01
C TRP A 160 -1.88 13.27 -14.44
N ASN A 161 -2.68 13.06 -13.40
CA ASN A 161 -3.48 14.14 -12.79
C ASN A 161 -2.66 15.13 -11.94
N LYS A 162 -1.40 14.81 -11.56
CA LYS A 162 -0.55 15.73 -10.80
C LYS A 162 0.28 16.66 -11.68
N GLN A 163 0.68 16.23 -12.87
CA GLN A 163 1.37 17.10 -13.83
C GLN A 163 0.44 18.18 -14.43
N SER A 164 -0.86 17.90 -14.58
CA SER A 164 -1.83 18.88 -15.08
C SER A 164 -2.33 19.91 -14.05
N LYS A 165 -2.02 19.74 -12.75
CA LYS A 165 -2.36 20.72 -11.70
C LYS A 165 -1.19 21.57 -11.19
N GLY A 166 0.02 21.38 -11.72
CA GLY A 166 1.24 22.06 -11.29
C GLY A 166 1.63 23.29 -12.12
N GLU A 167 0.91 23.63 -13.19
CA GLU A 167 1.29 24.72 -14.10
C GLU A 167 0.25 25.84 -14.23
N ASN A 168 -0.43 26.23 -13.15
CA ASN A 168 -1.18 27.50 -13.18
C ASN A 168 -1.38 28.03 -11.75
N SER A 169 -0.34 28.65 -11.20
CA SER A 169 -0.48 29.74 -10.21
C SER A 169 0.87 30.31 -9.83
N ASP A 170 1.45 31.10 -10.74
CA ASP A 170 2.32 32.22 -10.42
C ASP A 170 2.31 33.11 -11.64
N ASP A 171 1.51 34.15 -11.60
CA ASP A 171 1.89 35.49 -12.07
C ASP A 171 0.74 36.46 -11.80
N GLN A 172 1.18 37.60 -11.29
CA GLN A 172 0.48 38.90 -11.20
C GLN A 172 -0.21 39.22 -9.86
N ILE A 173 0.60 39.67 -8.94
CA ILE A 173 0.23 40.83 -8.14
C ILE A 173 1.17 41.98 -8.57
N GLY A 174 0.71 42.74 -9.53
CA GLY A 174 1.26 44.04 -9.86
C GLY A 174 0.85 45.04 -8.79
N THR A 175 1.86 45.66 -8.20
CA THR A 175 1.79 46.92 -7.49
C THR A 175 1.17 47.99 -8.34
N ASN A 176 0.23 48.74 -7.82
CA ASN A 176 0.04 50.16 -8.16
C ASN A 176 -0.36 50.96 -6.95
N ASP A 177 0.55 51.86 -6.59
CA ASP A 177 0.33 53.03 -5.77
C ASP A 177 -0.83 53.89 -6.25
N ILE A 178 -1.61 54.42 -5.37
CA ILE A 178 -1.90 55.85 -5.09
C ILE A 178 -2.66 55.92 -3.79
#